data_ed53ba6ceb62393ed50b61523ca23e41
#
_entry.id   ed53ba6ceb62393ed50b61523ca23e41
#
_cell.length_a   1.000
_cell.length_b   1.000
_cell.length_c   1.000
_cell.angle_alpha   90.00
_cell.angle_beta   90.00
_cell.angle_gamma   90.00
#
_symmetry.space_group_name_H-M   'P 1'
#
loop_
_entity.id
_entity.type
_entity.pdbx_description
1 polymer ?
#
loop_
_entity_poly.entity_id
_entity_poly.type
_entity_poly.pdbx_seq_one_letter_code
_entity_poly.pdbx_strand_id
1 'polypeptide(L)'
;MTRCASPLLFAGIASFLSARTGGRFRLIIGYEAPENHDLARDGAAIIEASGGHALLMPRALPAPLTAFSVRMVMADGAVYVRTSGEALVYLGGRAVDRSREGALAPEAELALIDEAVAACGDEASLPRSQGGWESVGDGMIGAYVDRCASRIASLEASGPRAASVSVDEASGLLTTLLERLSVPVVEEGAALSLSISTDGRTLTTSLPDERVRAALADALTTSPAVPTGTGLYCVDPAFVLDADGLCAGAALAVLGA
;
A
#
# COMPACT_ATOMS: atom_id res chain seq x y z
N MET A 1 -8.19 2.01 -9.40
CA MET A 1 -9.48 1.32 -9.51
C MET A 1 -9.78 0.66 -8.19
N THR A 2 -10.99 0.81 -7.69
CA THR A 2 -11.42 0.34 -6.37
C THR A 2 -12.66 -0.53 -6.52
N ARG A 3 -12.94 -1.36 -5.52
CA ARG A 3 -14.14 -2.17 -5.40
C ARG A 3 -14.78 -1.94 -4.04
N CYS A 4 -16.07 -2.22 -3.90
CA CYS A 4 -16.73 -2.15 -2.60
C CYS A 4 -16.09 -3.18 -1.65
N ALA A 5 -15.61 -2.71 -0.50
CA ALA A 5 -15.06 -3.58 0.54
C ALA A 5 -16.20 -4.35 1.22
N SER A 6 -16.23 -5.65 1.05
CA SER A 6 -17.27 -6.52 1.61
C SER A 6 -16.76 -7.95 1.81
N PRO A 7 -17.40 -8.76 2.63
CA PRO A 7 -17.11 -10.20 2.74
C PRO A 7 -17.16 -10.94 1.40
N LEU A 8 -18.08 -10.56 0.51
CA LEU A 8 -18.16 -11.14 -0.84
C LEU A 8 -16.93 -10.83 -1.69
N LEU A 9 -16.31 -9.65 -1.56
CA LEU A 9 -15.07 -9.34 -2.25
C LEU A 9 -13.94 -10.29 -1.85
N PHE A 10 -13.79 -10.60 -0.56
CA PHE A 10 -12.78 -11.55 -0.10
C PHE A 10 -13.04 -12.96 -0.64
N ALA A 11 -14.31 -13.40 -0.69
CA ALA A 11 -14.66 -14.68 -1.26
C ALA A 11 -14.38 -14.76 -2.78
N GLY A 12 -14.69 -13.69 -3.53
CA GLY A 12 -14.38 -13.59 -4.95
C GLY A 12 -12.88 -13.61 -5.22
N ILE A 13 -12.10 -12.85 -4.44
CA ILE A 13 -10.63 -12.86 -4.53
C ILE A 13 -10.06 -14.24 -4.20
N ALA A 14 -10.60 -14.93 -3.18
CA ALA A 14 -10.18 -16.28 -2.83
C ALA A 14 -10.41 -17.26 -4.01
N SER A 15 -11.58 -17.20 -4.62
CA SER A 15 -11.91 -18.00 -5.80
C SER A 15 -10.96 -17.71 -6.97
N PHE A 16 -10.75 -16.43 -7.29
CA PHE A 16 -9.86 -15.98 -8.35
C PHE A 16 -8.41 -16.44 -8.12
N LEU A 17 -7.86 -16.24 -6.92
CA LEU A 17 -6.50 -16.66 -6.60
C LEU A 17 -6.36 -18.18 -6.56
N SER A 18 -7.31 -18.89 -6.00
CA SER A 18 -7.33 -20.37 -5.97
C SER A 18 -7.24 -20.96 -7.38
N ALA A 19 -8.02 -20.43 -8.32
CA ALA A 19 -7.98 -20.85 -9.73
C ALA A 19 -6.60 -20.60 -10.37
N ARG A 20 -5.94 -19.49 -10.06
CA ARG A 20 -4.65 -19.13 -10.63
C ARG A 20 -3.45 -19.84 -10.03
N THR A 21 -3.55 -20.23 -8.76
CA THR A 21 -2.43 -20.81 -8.02
C THR A 21 -2.51 -22.31 -7.83
N GLY A 22 -3.61 -22.91 -8.24
CA GLY A 22 -3.86 -24.33 -8.03
C GLY A 22 -4.31 -24.66 -6.59
N GLY A 23 -5.03 -23.75 -5.95
CA GLY A 23 -5.72 -23.96 -4.67
C GLY A 23 -5.02 -23.44 -3.42
N ARG A 24 -3.69 -23.19 -3.47
CA ARG A 24 -2.96 -22.62 -2.32
C ARG A 24 -2.43 -21.24 -2.69
N PHE A 25 -2.81 -20.23 -1.90
CA PHE A 25 -2.40 -18.85 -2.10
C PHE A 25 -2.21 -18.14 -0.75
N ARG A 26 -1.45 -17.04 -0.77
CA ARG A 26 -1.28 -16.13 0.36
C ARG A 26 -1.91 -14.79 0.03
N LEU A 27 -2.69 -14.24 0.95
CA LEU A 27 -3.30 -12.93 0.81
C LEU A 27 -2.95 -12.04 2.01
N ILE A 28 -2.43 -10.85 1.74
CA ILE A 28 -2.23 -9.83 2.77
C ILE A 28 -3.51 -9.02 2.89
N ILE A 29 -3.89 -8.66 4.11
CA ILE A 29 -5.03 -7.82 4.39
C ILE A 29 -4.57 -6.63 5.22
N GLY A 30 -4.64 -5.44 4.60
CA GLY A 30 -4.41 -4.17 5.26
C GLY A 30 -5.68 -3.37 5.42
N TYR A 31 -5.66 -2.38 6.29
CA TYR A 31 -6.80 -1.50 6.53
C TYR A 31 -6.36 -0.11 6.99
N GLU A 32 -7.18 0.89 6.62
CA GLU A 32 -6.86 2.32 6.75
C GLU A 32 -7.02 2.83 8.18
N ALA A 33 -8.05 2.38 8.90
CA ALA A 33 -8.37 2.87 10.22
C ALA A 33 -8.89 1.73 11.13
N PRO A 34 -8.83 1.91 12.46
CA PRO A 34 -9.25 0.87 13.42
C PRO A 34 -10.66 0.34 13.21
N GLU A 35 -11.60 1.16 12.75
CA GLU A 35 -12.98 0.77 12.44
C GLU A 35 -13.10 -0.23 11.29
N ASN A 36 -12.09 -0.32 10.43
CA ASN A 36 -12.03 -1.31 9.36
C ASN A 36 -11.50 -2.68 9.79
N HIS A 37 -11.02 -2.79 11.03
CA HIS A 37 -10.40 -4.01 11.54
C HIS A 37 -11.33 -5.22 11.50
N ASP A 38 -12.60 -5.05 11.87
CA ASP A 38 -13.55 -6.17 11.92
C ASP A 38 -13.84 -6.74 10.54
N LEU A 39 -13.97 -5.88 9.50
CA LEU A 39 -14.11 -6.33 8.12
C LEU A 39 -12.83 -7.01 7.63
N ALA A 40 -11.65 -6.47 7.95
CA ALA A 40 -10.38 -7.08 7.58
C ALA A 40 -10.20 -8.46 8.22
N ARG A 41 -10.61 -8.62 9.49
CA ARG A 41 -10.60 -9.89 10.21
C ARG A 41 -11.61 -10.90 9.66
N ASP A 42 -12.82 -10.45 9.32
CA ASP A 42 -13.81 -11.31 8.65
C ASP A 42 -13.30 -11.80 7.29
N GLY A 43 -12.65 -10.90 6.53
CA GLY A 43 -11.95 -11.25 5.30
C GLY A 43 -10.88 -12.32 5.52
N ALA A 44 -10.07 -12.19 6.57
CA ALA A 44 -9.07 -13.21 6.91
C ALA A 44 -9.72 -14.58 7.19
N ALA A 45 -10.83 -14.61 7.93
CA ALA A 45 -11.57 -15.82 8.23
C ALA A 45 -12.13 -16.48 6.97
N ILE A 46 -12.60 -15.69 5.99
CA ILE A 46 -13.10 -16.19 4.70
C ILE A 46 -11.95 -16.77 3.86
N ILE A 47 -10.81 -16.08 3.78
CA ILE A 47 -9.62 -16.54 3.05
C ILE A 47 -9.14 -17.89 3.59
N GLU A 48 -9.00 -18.02 4.91
CA GLU A 48 -8.60 -19.28 5.56
C GLU A 48 -9.61 -20.41 5.28
N ALA A 49 -10.91 -20.12 5.39
CA ALA A 49 -11.95 -21.10 5.08
C ALA A 49 -11.96 -21.54 3.61
N SER A 50 -11.44 -20.73 2.71
CA SER A 50 -11.31 -20.98 1.27
C SER A 50 -10.01 -21.71 0.89
N GLY A 51 -9.19 -22.13 1.86
CA GLY A 51 -7.93 -22.84 1.62
C GLY A 51 -6.74 -21.93 1.30
N GLY A 52 -6.90 -20.60 1.40
CA GLY A 52 -5.81 -19.63 1.37
C GLY A 52 -5.12 -19.49 2.72
N HIS A 53 -4.06 -18.70 2.76
CA HIS A 53 -3.40 -18.30 3.99
C HIS A 53 -3.42 -16.76 4.11
N ALA A 54 -4.13 -16.24 5.12
CA ALA A 54 -4.29 -14.82 5.34
C ALA A 54 -3.21 -14.26 6.26
N LEU A 55 -2.66 -13.12 5.86
CA LEU A 55 -1.68 -12.35 6.61
C LEU A 55 -2.30 -10.98 6.92
N LEU A 56 -2.80 -10.81 8.16
CA LEU A 56 -3.46 -9.57 8.57
C LEU A 56 -2.45 -8.57 9.11
N MET A 57 -2.54 -7.31 8.66
CA MET A 57 -1.73 -6.22 9.22
C MET A 57 -2.02 -6.06 10.72
N PRO A 58 -0.99 -5.81 11.56
CA PRO A 58 -1.13 -5.81 13.02
C PRO A 58 -1.97 -4.65 13.55
N ARG A 59 -2.10 -3.59 12.77
CA ARG A 59 -2.85 -2.37 13.06
C ARG A 59 -3.21 -1.64 11.76
N ALA A 60 -3.97 -0.58 11.85
CA ALA A 60 -4.19 0.35 10.74
C ALA A 60 -2.83 0.92 10.27
N LEU A 61 -2.54 0.75 8.97
CA LEU A 61 -1.27 1.14 8.34
C LEU A 61 -1.55 1.59 6.90
N PRO A 62 -0.73 2.48 6.34
CA PRO A 62 -0.90 2.99 4.98
C PRO A 62 -0.83 1.91 3.89
N ALA A 63 -1.57 2.11 2.79
CA ALA A 63 -1.63 1.20 1.66
C ALA A 63 -0.26 0.86 1.02
N PRO A 64 0.72 1.80 0.90
CA PRO A 64 2.04 1.47 0.41
C PRO A 64 2.73 0.33 1.17
N LEU A 65 2.53 0.25 2.49
CA LEU A 65 3.08 -0.85 3.28
C LEU A 65 2.41 -2.19 2.95
N THR A 66 1.11 -2.19 2.66
CA THR A 66 0.39 -3.40 2.19
C THR A 66 0.95 -3.86 0.83
N ALA A 67 1.13 -2.94 -0.12
CA ALA A 67 1.73 -3.23 -1.43
C ALA A 67 3.18 -3.74 -1.30
N PHE A 68 4.00 -3.11 -0.46
CA PHE A 68 5.36 -3.53 -0.13
C PHE A 68 5.40 -4.95 0.41
N SER A 69 4.49 -5.29 1.31
CA SER A 69 4.44 -6.58 1.97
C SER A 69 4.14 -7.72 0.98
N VAL A 70 3.39 -7.47 -0.11
CA VAL A 70 3.14 -8.48 -1.16
C VAL A 70 4.45 -9.06 -1.67
N ARG A 71 5.43 -8.20 -1.98
CA ARG A 71 6.75 -8.64 -2.46
C ARG A 71 7.59 -9.28 -1.37
N MET A 72 7.58 -8.69 -0.18
CA MET A 72 8.44 -9.14 0.92
C MET A 72 8.14 -10.56 1.38
N VAL A 73 6.87 -10.98 1.39
CA VAL A 73 6.47 -12.34 1.76
C VAL A 73 6.08 -13.20 0.58
N MET A 74 6.27 -12.72 -0.65
CA MET A 74 5.88 -13.42 -1.88
C MET A 74 4.40 -13.85 -1.84
N ALA A 75 3.51 -12.93 -1.44
CA ALA A 75 2.09 -13.17 -1.44
C ALA A 75 1.52 -13.15 -2.86
N ASP A 76 0.42 -13.87 -3.08
CA ASP A 76 -0.26 -13.91 -4.38
C ASP A 76 -1.19 -12.72 -4.59
N GLY A 77 -1.47 -11.94 -3.52
CA GLY A 77 -2.21 -10.69 -3.59
C GLY A 77 -2.33 -10.00 -2.24
N ALA A 78 -2.99 -8.84 -2.26
CA ALA A 78 -3.41 -8.14 -1.06
C ALA A 78 -4.73 -7.40 -1.28
N VAL A 79 -5.44 -7.17 -0.18
CA VAL A 79 -6.61 -6.28 -0.10
C VAL A 79 -6.30 -5.21 0.94
N TYR A 80 -6.56 -3.97 0.59
CA TYR A 80 -6.49 -2.85 1.53
C TYR A 80 -7.87 -2.22 1.67
N VAL A 81 -8.43 -2.29 2.87
CA VAL A 81 -9.78 -1.79 3.18
C VAL A 81 -9.71 -0.32 3.57
N ARG A 82 -10.45 0.53 2.86
CA ARG A 82 -10.50 1.98 3.08
C ARG A 82 -11.72 2.38 3.90
N THR A 83 -11.61 3.49 4.61
CA THR A 83 -12.72 4.11 5.36
C THR A 83 -13.86 4.58 4.46
N SER A 84 -13.58 4.83 3.18
CA SER A 84 -14.62 5.14 2.18
C SER A 84 -15.58 3.97 1.88
N GLY A 85 -15.34 2.78 2.43
CA GLY A 85 -16.07 1.56 2.07
C GLY A 85 -15.56 0.91 0.78
N GLU A 86 -14.45 1.36 0.24
CA GLU A 86 -13.79 0.79 -0.92
C GLU A 86 -12.59 -0.08 -0.51
N ALA A 87 -12.14 -0.94 -1.42
CA ALA A 87 -10.90 -1.69 -1.28
C ALA A 87 -9.98 -1.46 -2.47
N LEU A 88 -8.68 -1.41 -2.19
CA LEU A 88 -7.63 -1.55 -3.19
C LEU A 88 -7.23 -3.02 -3.25
N VAL A 89 -7.11 -3.56 -4.45
CA VAL A 89 -6.69 -4.95 -4.67
C VAL A 89 -5.33 -4.93 -5.36
N TYR A 90 -4.37 -5.59 -4.75
CA TYR A 90 -3.02 -5.79 -5.28
C TYR A 90 -2.83 -7.23 -5.70
N LEU A 91 -2.08 -7.47 -6.77
CA LEU A 91 -1.73 -8.81 -7.21
C LEU A 91 -0.22 -9.05 -7.09
N GLY A 92 0.15 -10.29 -6.87
CA GLY A 92 1.54 -10.68 -6.69
C GLY A 92 1.74 -12.17 -6.91
N GLY A 93 2.96 -12.64 -6.63
CA GLY A 93 3.35 -14.04 -6.68
C GLY A 93 3.00 -14.72 -7.99
N ARG A 94 2.31 -15.84 -7.90
CA ARG A 94 1.88 -16.66 -9.05
C ARG A 94 0.66 -16.10 -9.79
N ALA A 95 -0.02 -15.10 -9.22
CA ALA A 95 -1.22 -14.52 -9.82
C ALA A 95 -0.91 -13.54 -10.96
N VAL A 96 0.31 -13.02 -11.05
CA VAL A 96 0.71 -12.03 -12.06
C VAL A 96 2.11 -12.29 -12.61
N ASP A 97 2.45 -11.58 -13.68
CA ASP A 97 3.84 -11.43 -14.14
C ASP A 97 4.65 -10.68 -13.05
N ARG A 98 5.90 -11.12 -12.84
CA ARG A 98 6.82 -10.53 -11.86
C ARG A 98 7.05 -9.03 -12.03
N SER A 99 6.95 -8.51 -13.25
CA SER A 99 7.07 -7.08 -13.53
C SER A 99 5.94 -6.24 -12.89
N ARG A 100 4.83 -6.89 -12.51
CA ARG A 100 3.64 -6.27 -11.94
C ARG A 100 3.34 -6.72 -10.52
N GLU A 101 4.25 -7.46 -9.92
CA GLU A 101 4.11 -7.95 -8.55
C GLU A 101 3.97 -6.79 -7.56
N GLY A 102 2.91 -6.80 -6.74
CA GLY A 102 2.59 -5.73 -5.79
C GLY A 102 1.95 -4.50 -6.42
N ALA A 103 1.58 -4.56 -7.71
CA ALA A 103 0.80 -3.52 -8.36
C ALA A 103 -0.69 -3.63 -8.06
N LEU A 104 -1.41 -2.51 -8.16
CA LEU A 104 -2.87 -2.52 -8.20
C LEU A 104 -3.35 -3.44 -9.33
N ALA A 105 -4.38 -4.24 -9.03
CA ALA A 105 -5.02 -5.11 -10.03
C ALA A 105 -5.55 -4.27 -11.20
N PRO A 106 -5.24 -4.64 -12.45
CA PRO A 106 -5.79 -3.97 -13.61
C PRO A 106 -7.27 -4.28 -13.78
N GLU A 107 -7.98 -3.46 -14.55
CA GLU A 107 -9.42 -3.62 -14.75
C GLU A 107 -9.82 -5.00 -15.26
N ALA A 108 -9.02 -5.59 -16.15
CA ALA A 108 -9.28 -6.93 -16.66
C ALA A 108 -9.29 -8.01 -15.56
N GLU A 109 -8.39 -7.89 -14.58
CA GLU A 109 -8.32 -8.81 -13.45
C GLU A 109 -9.43 -8.53 -12.43
N LEU A 110 -9.74 -7.24 -12.23
CA LEU A 110 -10.85 -6.83 -11.37
C LEU A 110 -12.21 -7.31 -11.94
N ALA A 111 -12.39 -7.31 -13.26
CA ALA A 111 -13.59 -7.87 -13.89
C ALA A 111 -13.74 -9.38 -13.61
N LEU A 112 -12.66 -10.16 -13.64
CA LEU A 112 -12.68 -11.57 -13.28
C LEU A 112 -12.99 -11.78 -11.79
N ILE A 113 -12.49 -10.90 -10.93
CA ILE A 113 -12.84 -10.92 -9.51
C ILE A 113 -14.32 -10.59 -9.32
N ASP A 114 -14.87 -9.59 -10.04
CA ASP A 114 -16.29 -9.24 -9.98
C ASP A 114 -17.19 -10.41 -10.44
N GLU A 115 -16.80 -11.15 -11.49
CA GLU A 115 -17.47 -12.36 -11.91
C GLU A 115 -17.45 -13.44 -10.80
N ALA A 116 -16.31 -13.62 -10.14
CA ALA A 116 -16.17 -14.54 -9.02
C ALA A 116 -17.03 -14.11 -7.82
N VAL A 117 -17.08 -12.81 -7.51
CA VAL A 117 -17.95 -12.22 -6.47
C VAL A 117 -19.42 -12.52 -6.78
N ALA A 118 -19.86 -12.32 -8.01
CA ALA A 118 -21.24 -12.59 -8.42
C ALA A 118 -21.63 -14.10 -8.30
N ALA A 119 -20.66 -14.98 -8.38
CA ALA A 119 -20.84 -16.42 -8.21
C ALA A 119 -20.88 -16.89 -6.75
N CYS A 120 -20.48 -16.07 -5.77
CA CYS A 120 -20.37 -16.45 -4.35
C CYS A 120 -21.73 -16.62 -3.64
N GLY A 121 -22.83 -16.13 -4.22
CA GLY A 121 -24.16 -16.22 -3.61
C GLY A 121 -24.37 -15.21 -2.47
N ASP A 122 -24.96 -15.67 -1.35
CA ASP A 122 -25.30 -14.82 -0.22
C ASP A 122 -24.14 -14.71 0.77
N GLU A 123 -23.86 -13.49 1.21
CA GLU A 123 -22.83 -13.16 2.19
C GLU A 123 -22.98 -13.94 3.50
N ALA A 124 -24.21 -14.12 3.97
CA ALA A 124 -24.51 -14.86 5.20
C ALA A 124 -24.12 -16.34 5.13
N SER A 125 -24.03 -16.90 3.92
CA SER A 125 -23.68 -18.31 3.67
C SER A 125 -22.16 -18.53 3.51
N LEU A 126 -21.35 -17.48 3.47
CA LEU A 126 -19.90 -17.61 3.28
C LEU A 126 -19.25 -18.37 4.45
N PRO A 127 -18.40 -19.36 4.18
CA PRO A 127 -17.68 -20.06 5.23
C PRO A 127 -16.66 -19.15 5.87
N ARG A 128 -16.49 -19.28 7.20
CA ARG A 128 -15.54 -18.51 8.00
C ARG A 128 -14.76 -19.46 8.91
N SER A 129 -13.44 -19.39 8.85
CA SER A 129 -12.58 -20.10 9.79
C SER A 129 -12.64 -19.43 11.17
N GLN A 130 -12.48 -20.20 12.24
CA GLN A 130 -12.39 -19.68 13.60
C GLN A 130 -11.00 -19.13 13.96
N GLY A 131 -10.03 -19.21 13.02
CA GLY A 131 -8.66 -18.78 13.18
C GLY A 131 -7.81 -19.31 12.03
N GLY A 132 -6.49 -19.27 12.18
CA GLY A 132 -5.54 -19.79 11.18
C GLY A 132 -4.74 -18.68 10.48
N TRP A 133 -5.28 -17.46 10.43
CA TRP A 133 -4.54 -16.32 9.89
C TRP A 133 -3.39 -15.91 10.84
N GLU A 134 -2.35 -15.37 10.25
CA GLU A 134 -1.20 -14.83 10.95
C GLU A 134 -1.21 -13.30 10.93
N SER A 135 -0.62 -12.66 11.96
CA SER A 135 -0.35 -11.23 11.94
C SER A 135 0.97 -10.96 11.23
N VAL A 136 0.98 -9.99 10.35
CA VAL A 136 2.24 -9.46 9.80
C VAL A 136 3.04 -8.83 10.95
N GLY A 137 4.28 -9.27 11.14
CA GLY A 137 5.11 -8.80 12.24
C GLY A 137 5.57 -7.35 12.08
N ASP A 138 5.84 -6.66 13.19
CA ASP A 138 6.34 -5.26 13.20
C ASP A 138 7.67 -5.09 12.44
N GLY A 139 8.45 -6.15 12.27
CA GLY A 139 9.63 -6.15 11.41
C GLY A 139 9.36 -5.72 9.97
N MET A 140 8.13 -5.89 9.48
CA MET A 140 7.73 -5.43 8.15
C MET A 140 7.73 -3.90 8.06
N ILE A 141 7.31 -3.22 9.12
CA ILE A 141 7.32 -1.76 9.21
C ILE A 141 8.76 -1.24 9.14
N GLY A 142 9.66 -1.83 9.93
CA GLY A 142 11.09 -1.51 9.89
C GLY A 142 11.71 -1.74 8.52
N ALA A 143 11.39 -2.88 7.89
CA ALA A 143 11.89 -3.22 6.55
C ALA A 143 11.42 -2.20 5.48
N TYR A 144 10.17 -1.73 5.56
CA TYR A 144 9.65 -0.67 4.68
C TYR A 144 10.41 0.65 4.88
N VAL A 145 10.56 1.11 6.13
CA VAL A 145 11.30 2.34 6.46
C VAL A 145 12.76 2.26 5.99
N ASP A 146 13.44 1.15 6.26
CA ASP A 146 14.83 0.95 5.84
C ASP A 146 14.95 0.88 4.31
N ARG A 147 13.99 0.30 3.61
CA ARG A 147 13.95 0.27 2.15
C ARG A 147 13.77 1.67 1.56
N CYS A 148 12.80 2.46 2.05
CA CYS A 148 12.58 3.83 1.61
C CYS A 148 13.83 4.69 1.86
N ALA A 149 14.42 4.61 3.05
CA ALA A 149 15.65 5.33 3.39
C ALA A 149 16.81 4.96 2.46
N SER A 150 17.02 3.68 2.20
CA SER A 150 18.06 3.18 1.30
C SER A 150 17.85 3.66 -0.13
N ARG A 151 16.59 3.63 -0.61
CA ARG A 151 16.26 4.12 -1.95
C ARG A 151 16.55 5.61 -2.07
N ILE A 152 16.11 6.42 -1.11
CA ILE A 152 16.33 7.87 -1.10
C ILE A 152 17.82 8.20 -1.05
N ALA A 153 18.59 7.47 -0.22
CA ALA A 153 20.03 7.67 -0.13
C ALA A 153 20.79 7.30 -1.43
N SER A 154 20.18 6.50 -2.30
CA SER A 154 20.75 6.13 -3.61
C SER A 154 20.48 7.13 -4.73
N LEU A 155 19.65 8.15 -4.47
CA LEU A 155 19.26 9.17 -5.44
C LEU A 155 20.18 10.38 -5.34
N GLU A 156 20.44 11.03 -6.47
CA GLU A 156 21.17 12.30 -6.49
C GLU A 156 20.27 13.46 -6.05
N ALA A 157 20.78 14.31 -5.18
CA ALA A 157 20.05 15.51 -4.74
C ALA A 157 20.00 16.53 -5.87
N SER A 158 18.81 17.02 -6.18
CA SER A 158 18.58 18.08 -7.18
C SER A 158 18.70 19.50 -6.59
N GLY A 159 18.71 19.60 -5.26
CA GLY A 159 18.77 20.87 -4.54
C GLY A 159 19.20 20.71 -3.07
N PRO A 160 19.13 21.78 -2.28
CA PRO A 160 19.47 21.71 -0.87
C PRO A 160 18.42 20.91 -0.10
N ARG A 161 18.87 20.09 0.85
CA ARG A 161 17.99 19.39 1.80
C ARG A 161 17.13 20.41 2.57
N ALA A 162 15.88 20.07 2.85
CA ALA A 162 15.02 20.90 3.69
C ALA A 162 15.65 21.09 5.09
N ALA A 163 15.70 22.33 5.57
CA ALA A 163 16.27 22.64 6.87
C ALA A 163 15.39 22.09 8.01
N SER A 164 14.08 22.05 7.80
CA SER A 164 13.09 21.46 8.71
C SER A 164 11.80 21.15 7.95
N VAL A 165 11.03 20.20 8.47
CA VAL A 165 9.77 19.73 7.86
C VAL A 165 8.67 19.71 8.90
N SER A 166 7.47 20.19 8.56
CA SER A 166 6.24 19.89 9.30
C SER A 166 5.50 18.74 8.64
N VAL A 167 4.97 17.84 9.46
CA VAL A 167 4.33 16.61 9.01
C VAL A 167 2.90 16.52 9.51
N ASP A 168 1.97 16.31 8.61
CA ASP A 168 0.58 15.93 8.89
C ASP A 168 0.33 14.54 8.31
N GLU A 169 0.43 13.52 9.17
CA GLU A 169 0.31 12.11 8.77
C GLU A 169 -0.09 11.25 9.99
N ALA A 170 -1.09 10.39 9.81
CA ALA A 170 -1.75 9.68 10.91
C ALA A 170 -0.96 8.47 11.45
N SER A 171 -0.11 7.83 10.65
CA SER A 171 0.56 6.57 11.04
C SER A 171 1.87 6.75 11.81
N GLY A 172 2.48 7.93 11.75
CA GLY A 172 3.79 8.24 12.29
C GLY A 172 4.96 7.68 11.45
N LEU A 173 4.68 7.04 10.31
CA LEU A 173 5.73 6.43 9.49
C LEU A 173 6.58 7.45 8.75
N LEU A 174 5.99 8.55 8.28
CA LEU A 174 6.76 9.62 7.64
C LEU A 174 7.72 10.27 8.63
N THR A 175 7.27 10.55 9.85
CA THR A 175 8.15 11.07 10.91
C THR A 175 9.30 10.11 11.18
N THR A 176 9.02 8.82 11.36
CA THR A 176 10.06 7.79 11.56
C THR A 176 11.04 7.74 10.39
N LEU A 177 10.57 7.85 9.15
CA LEU A 177 11.41 7.85 7.96
C LEU A 177 12.29 9.10 7.88
N LEU A 178 11.75 10.29 8.19
CA LEU A 178 12.50 11.55 8.23
C LEU A 178 13.58 11.52 9.32
N GLU A 179 13.28 11.00 10.50
CA GLU A 179 14.25 10.78 11.58
C GLU A 179 15.39 9.85 11.11
N ARG A 180 15.04 8.74 10.44
CA ARG A 180 16.02 7.81 9.86
C ARG A 180 16.94 8.50 8.85
N LEU A 181 16.42 9.48 8.12
CA LEU A 181 17.16 10.28 7.15
C LEU A 181 17.84 11.51 7.76
N SER A 182 17.74 11.72 9.07
CA SER A 182 18.27 12.87 9.79
C SER A 182 17.73 14.22 9.28
N VAL A 183 16.42 14.25 8.97
CA VAL A 183 15.68 15.48 8.62
C VAL A 183 14.93 15.97 9.85
N PRO A 184 15.15 17.21 10.33
CA PRO A 184 14.44 17.72 11.49
C PRO A 184 12.94 17.88 11.23
N VAL A 185 12.12 17.31 12.13
CA VAL A 185 10.66 17.50 12.13
C VAL A 185 10.31 18.54 13.18
N VAL A 186 9.49 19.52 12.81
CA VAL A 186 9.07 20.64 13.68
C VAL A 186 7.57 20.88 13.54
N GLU A 187 6.93 21.38 14.58
CA GLU A 187 5.49 21.70 14.56
C GLU A 187 5.19 23.00 13.81
N GLU A 188 6.03 24.03 14.01
CA GLU A 188 5.83 25.35 13.42
C GLU A 188 7.11 25.88 12.77
N GLY A 189 6.95 26.78 11.81
CA GLY A 189 8.08 27.45 11.16
C GLY A 189 8.91 26.55 10.25
N ALA A 190 8.34 25.46 9.77
CA ALA A 190 9.01 24.52 8.87
C ALA A 190 9.34 25.17 7.52
N ALA A 191 10.48 24.80 6.95
CA ALA A 191 10.87 25.19 5.59
C ALA A 191 10.03 24.47 4.52
N LEU A 192 9.51 23.28 4.85
CA LEU A 192 8.67 22.46 3.97
C LEU A 192 7.53 21.85 4.78
N SER A 193 6.30 21.93 4.28
CA SER A 193 5.15 21.25 4.86
C SER A 193 4.75 20.06 4.01
N LEU A 194 4.55 18.90 4.65
CA LEU A 194 4.15 17.64 4.04
C LEU A 194 2.87 17.15 4.72
N SER A 195 1.83 16.90 3.94
CA SER A 195 0.62 16.21 4.38
C SER A 195 0.40 14.96 3.54
N ILE A 196 0.14 13.85 4.21
CA ILE A 196 -0.09 12.55 3.57
C ILE A 196 -1.52 12.13 3.84
N SER A 197 -2.24 11.67 2.80
CA SER A 197 -3.57 11.09 2.95
C SER A 197 -3.55 9.91 3.93
N THR A 198 -4.68 9.63 4.58
CA THR A 198 -4.81 8.53 5.55
C THR A 198 -4.44 7.17 4.96
N ASP A 199 -4.72 6.95 3.69
CA ASP A 199 -4.30 5.75 2.97
C ASP A 199 -2.80 5.75 2.57
N GLY A 200 -2.06 6.82 2.83
CA GLY A 200 -0.61 6.94 2.60
C GLY A 200 -0.20 7.17 1.15
N ARG A 201 -1.15 7.32 0.22
CA ARG A 201 -0.86 7.33 -1.23
C ARG A 201 -0.65 8.72 -1.80
N THR A 202 -1.33 9.73 -1.26
CA THR A 202 -1.29 11.10 -1.78
C THR A 202 -0.39 11.98 -0.92
N LEU A 203 0.56 12.65 -1.56
CA LEU A 203 1.38 13.69 -0.97
C LEU A 203 0.81 15.07 -1.33
N THR A 204 0.56 15.89 -0.33
CA THR A 204 0.28 17.32 -0.46
C THR A 204 1.40 18.11 0.22
N THR A 205 1.84 19.18 -0.42
CA THR A 205 2.96 20.00 0.08
C THR A 205 2.71 21.49 -0.21
N SER A 206 3.44 22.35 0.46
CA SER A 206 3.45 23.80 0.20
C SER A 206 4.04 24.17 -1.18
N LEU A 207 4.69 23.22 -1.87
CA LEU A 207 5.27 23.44 -3.19
C LEU A 207 4.29 23.14 -4.32
N PRO A 208 4.37 23.87 -5.45
CA PRO A 208 3.63 23.52 -6.67
C PRO A 208 4.05 22.13 -7.20
N ASP A 209 3.09 21.38 -7.80
CA ASP A 209 3.33 20.04 -8.33
C ASP A 209 4.50 19.97 -9.32
N GLU A 210 4.66 20.98 -10.17
CA GLU A 210 5.79 21.09 -11.12
C GLU A 210 7.16 21.15 -10.42
N ARG A 211 7.25 21.84 -9.27
CA ARG A 211 8.47 21.85 -8.47
C ARG A 211 8.73 20.50 -7.80
N VAL A 212 7.68 19.86 -7.27
CA VAL A 212 7.77 18.51 -6.70
C VAL A 212 8.26 17.53 -7.76
N ARG A 213 7.69 17.55 -8.96
CA ARG A 213 8.12 16.69 -10.06
C ARG A 213 9.53 16.97 -10.52
N ALA A 214 9.95 18.22 -10.57
CA ALA A 214 11.32 18.59 -10.90
C ALA A 214 12.32 18.08 -9.83
N ALA A 215 11.99 18.26 -8.54
CA ALA A 215 12.83 17.79 -7.43
C ALA A 215 12.96 16.25 -7.39
N LEU A 216 11.90 15.54 -7.78
CA LEU A 216 11.85 14.08 -7.79
C LEU A 216 12.13 13.47 -9.18
N ALA A 217 12.57 14.25 -10.18
CA ALA A 217 12.63 13.80 -11.58
C ALA A 217 13.38 12.48 -11.77
N ASP A 218 14.52 12.31 -11.08
CA ASP A 218 15.34 11.10 -11.16
C ASP A 218 14.79 9.94 -10.31
N ALA A 219 13.89 10.25 -9.38
CA ALA A 219 13.26 9.27 -8.51
C ALA A 219 11.97 8.71 -9.10
N LEU A 220 11.24 9.53 -9.87
CA LEU A 220 9.92 9.16 -10.37
C LEU A 220 10.03 8.15 -11.51
N THR A 221 9.16 7.16 -11.43
CA THR A 221 9.02 6.17 -12.49
C THR A 221 7.67 6.30 -13.16
N THR A 222 7.68 6.30 -14.49
CA THR A 222 6.47 6.18 -15.29
C THR A 222 6.16 4.71 -15.50
N SER A 223 5.17 4.19 -14.79
CA SER A 223 4.66 2.84 -14.99
C SER A 223 3.16 2.89 -15.24
N PRO A 224 2.62 2.14 -16.21
CA PRO A 224 1.17 2.08 -16.43
C PRO A 224 0.42 1.47 -15.24
N ALA A 225 1.11 0.82 -14.31
CA ALA A 225 0.52 0.28 -13.10
C ALA A 225 0.38 1.32 -11.97
N VAL A 226 1.07 2.46 -12.08
CA VAL A 226 1.03 3.52 -11.06
C VAL A 226 -0.08 4.52 -11.42
N PRO A 227 -0.96 4.87 -10.47
CA PRO A 227 -1.96 5.90 -10.69
C PRO A 227 -1.32 7.23 -11.11
N THR A 228 -1.98 7.94 -12.00
CA THR A 228 -1.55 9.27 -12.43
C THR A 228 -2.43 10.34 -11.77
N GLY A 229 -1.85 11.47 -11.45
CA GLY A 229 -2.56 12.61 -10.85
C GLY A 229 -1.64 13.48 -10.00
N THR A 230 -2.11 14.66 -9.66
CA THR A 230 -1.41 15.55 -8.73
C THR A 230 -1.31 14.88 -7.37
N GLY A 231 -0.13 14.88 -6.79
CA GLY A 231 0.13 14.29 -5.47
C GLY A 231 0.30 12.77 -5.44
N LEU A 232 0.23 12.08 -6.59
CA LEU A 232 0.45 10.63 -6.69
C LEU A 232 1.82 10.34 -7.30
N TYR A 233 2.74 9.85 -6.50
CA TYR A 233 4.13 9.62 -6.89
C TYR A 233 4.57 8.18 -6.56
N CYS A 234 5.36 7.57 -7.43
CA CYS A 234 6.02 6.29 -7.18
C CYS A 234 7.54 6.51 -7.22
N VAL A 235 8.22 6.28 -6.12
CA VAL A 235 9.67 6.51 -5.96
C VAL A 235 10.46 5.20 -6.04
N ASP A 236 9.91 4.09 -5.58
CA ASP A 236 10.57 2.79 -5.60
C ASP A 236 9.69 1.69 -6.21
N PRO A 237 9.53 1.67 -7.55
CA PRO A 237 8.68 0.69 -8.24
C PRO A 237 9.20 -0.74 -8.12
N ALA A 238 10.45 -0.92 -7.68
CA ALA A 238 10.99 -2.25 -7.42
C ALA A 238 10.34 -2.92 -6.21
N PHE A 239 9.71 -2.17 -5.30
CA PHE A 239 9.06 -2.69 -4.10
C PHE A 239 7.62 -2.22 -3.88
N VAL A 240 7.30 -0.98 -4.22
CA VAL A 240 5.94 -0.45 -4.15
C VAL A 240 5.55 0.02 -5.55
N LEU A 241 4.79 -0.80 -6.27
CA LEU A 241 4.30 -0.47 -7.61
C LEU A 241 2.91 0.20 -7.53
N ASP A 242 2.78 1.18 -6.67
CA ASP A 242 1.64 2.05 -6.45
C ASP A 242 2.12 3.46 -6.08
N ALA A 243 1.20 4.39 -5.88
CA ALA A 243 1.51 5.69 -5.29
C ALA A 243 1.94 5.52 -3.82
N ASP A 244 3.06 6.13 -3.48
CA ASP A 244 3.67 6.09 -2.15
C ASP A 244 4.01 7.52 -1.71
N GLY A 245 3.05 8.16 -1.07
CA GLY A 245 3.17 9.52 -0.57
C GLY A 245 4.21 9.65 0.55
N LEU A 246 4.41 8.60 1.35
CA LEU A 246 5.39 8.57 2.45
C LEU A 246 6.82 8.62 1.91
N CYS A 247 7.15 7.72 0.99
CA CYS A 247 8.47 7.69 0.36
C CYS A 247 8.72 8.96 -0.47
N ALA A 248 7.70 9.45 -1.19
CA ALA A 248 7.81 10.68 -1.98
C ALA A 248 8.01 11.92 -1.11
N GLY A 249 7.29 12.06 0.00
CA GLY A 249 7.44 13.17 0.94
C GLY A 249 8.85 13.20 1.57
N ALA A 250 9.33 12.05 2.00
CA ALA A 250 10.69 11.93 2.55
C ALA A 250 11.76 12.19 1.48
N ALA A 251 11.58 11.71 0.26
CA ALA A 251 12.48 11.98 -0.86
C ALA A 251 12.53 13.49 -1.18
N LEU A 252 11.38 14.16 -1.23
CA LEU A 252 11.31 15.60 -1.46
C LEU A 252 12.10 16.38 -0.41
N ALA A 253 11.97 16.00 0.87
CA ALA A 253 12.71 16.65 1.96
C ALA A 253 14.23 16.49 1.86
N VAL A 254 14.72 15.41 1.29
CA VAL A 254 16.15 15.08 1.16
C VAL A 254 16.76 15.59 -0.14
N LEU A 255 16.03 15.41 -1.26
CA LEU A 255 16.56 15.70 -2.61
C LEU A 255 16.48 17.18 -3.00
N GLY A 256 15.79 17.96 -2.21
CA GLY A 256 15.67 19.41 -2.38
C GLY A 256 14.37 19.84 -3.02
N ALA A 257 13.78 20.85 -2.43
CA ALA A 257 12.55 21.51 -2.85
C ALA A 257 12.82 22.94 -3.30
#